data_be14acaf4c419286ef0d77979e0c6041
#
_entry.id   be14acaf4c419286ef0d77979e0c6041
#
_cell.length_a   1.000
_cell.length_b   1.000
_cell.length_c   1.000
_cell.angle_alpha   90.00
_cell.angle_beta   90.00
_cell.angle_gamma   90.00
#
_symmetry.space_group_name_H-M   'P 1'
#
loop_
_entity.id
_entity.type
_entity.pdbx_description
1 polymer ?
#
loop_
_entity_poly.entity_id
_entity_poly.type
_entity_poly.pdbx_seq_one_letter_code
_entity_poly.pdbx_strand_id
1 'polypeptide(L)'
;MTADSPLPSVYSLFDLHSHSQASDGLLSPEALVLRAVEQRVTVLAITDHDSTDGVQPAREAIARHQLPLQLIAGVEISSLWENHEIHIVGLGVDIAHPALTAFLAEQAERRLARARLMAERLEKALIPGALEGALALAAGGAVGRGHFARFLIAQGKAANMQQVFKNYLARGKTGYAPPQWCTIKQAVDVIQQSGGRAVLAHPARYGLSAKWLKRLLAHFAEQGGEAMEVAQCQQAPNERSQLAQYARDYGLAASQGSDFHQPCPWIELGKKLWLPGGVEAVWQRFPDILQ
;
A
#
# COMPACT_ATOMS: atom_id res chain seq x y z
N MET A 1 21.26 -23.06 -14.83
CA MET A 1 20.46 -23.99 -13.98
C MET A 1 19.53 -23.10 -13.19
N THR A 2 18.32 -22.91 -13.66
CA THR A 2 17.28 -22.18 -12.94
C THR A 2 16.83 -23.04 -11.76
N ALA A 3 17.12 -22.60 -10.54
CA ALA A 3 16.60 -23.24 -9.35
C ALA A 3 15.06 -23.07 -9.40
N ASP A 4 14.35 -24.18 -9.58
CA ASP A 4 12.90 -24.22 -9.37
C ASP A 4 12.62 -23.75 -7.95
N SER A 5 12.08 -22.53 -7.81
CA SER A 5 11.56 -22.07 -6.52
C SER A 5 10.39 -23.00 -6.16
N PRO A 6 10.41 -23.68 -5.01
CA PRO A 6 9.32 -24.57 -4.64
C PRO A 6 8.02 -23.77 -4.53
N LEU A 7 6.95 -24.27 -5.15
CA LEU A 7 5.61 -23.74 -4.96
C LEU A 7 5.32 -23.62 -3.45
N PRO A 8 4.69 -22.53 -3.00
CA PRO A 8 4.42 -22.31 -1.58
C PRO A 8 3.61 -23.48 -1.00
N SER A 9 4.01 -23.95 0.18
CA SER A 9 3.34 -25.04 0.88
C SER A 9 1.92 -24.62 1.32
N VAL A 10 1.08 -25.60 1.64
CA VAL A 10 -0.29 -25.37 2.17
C VAL A 10 -0.31 -24.50 3.44
N TYR A 11 0.84 -24.31 4.08
CA TYR A 11 1.03 -23.51 5.30
C TYR A 11 1.72 -22.16 5.05
N SER A 12 1.86 -21.72 3.81
CA SER A 12 2.49 -20.42 3.51
C SER A 12 1.60 -19.27 3.98
N LEU A 13 2.18 -18.36 4.77
CA LEU A 13 1.53 -17.13 5.22
C LEU A 13 1.95 -15.99 4.30
N PHE A 14 1.00 -15.50 3.53
CA PHE A 14 1.18 -14.37 2.62
C PHE A 14 0.80 -13.07 3.29
N ASP A 15 1.65 -12.05 3.18
CA ASP A 15 1.32 -10.66 3.47
C ASP A 15 1.72 -9.81 2.27
N LEU A 16 0.74 -9.44 1.46
CA LEU A 16 0.94 -8.83 0.15
C LEU A 16 0.76 -7.31 0.14
N HIS A 17 0.77 -6.68 1.33
CA HIS A 17 0.65 -5.23 1.47
C HIS A 17 1.37 -4.75 2.73
N SER A 18 2.52 -4.13 2.57
CA SER A 18 3.32 -3.58 3.67
C SER A 18 4.17 -2.39 3.23
N HIS A 19 4.48 -1.50 4.17
CA HIS A 19 5.21 -0.26 3.93
C HIS A 19 6.50 -0.21 4.73
N SER A 20 7.54 0.30 4.08
CA SER A 20 8.84 0.58 4.66
C SER A 20 9.09 2.09 4.79
N GLN A 21 10.29 2.46 5.25
CA GLN A 21 10.74 3.85 5.25
C GLN A 21 10.94 4.46 3.85
N ALA A 22 10.85 3.66 2.79
CA ALA A 22 10.84 4.19 1.42
C ALA A 22 9.54 4.97 1.11
N SER A 23 8.50 4.77 1.93
CA SER A 23 7.33 5.63 1.95
C SER A 23 7.04 6.10 3.39
N ASP A 24 5.94 5.70 3.98
CA ASP A 24 5.53 6.17 5.31
C ASP A 24 5.50 5.08 6.40
N GLY A 25 6.09 3.93 6.13
CA GLY A 25 6.41 2.96 7.16
C GLY A 25 7.49 3.46 8.14
N LEU A 26 7.55 2.89 9.34
CA LEU A 26 8.58 3.24 10.35
C LEU A 26 9.81 2.35 10.29
N LEU A 27 9.72 1.16 9.72
CA LEU A 27 10.81 0.22 9.66
C LEU A 27 11.62 0.40 8.37
N SER A 28 12.94 0.31 8.46
CA SER A 28 13.76 0.17 7.26
C SER A 28 13.36 -1.11 6.51
N PRO A 29 13.63 -1.21 5.20
CA PRO A 29 13.36 -2.43 4.45
C PRO A 29 13.98 -3.68 5.10
N GLU A 30 15.19 -3.57 5.64
CA GLU A 30 15.86 -4.65 6.39
C GLU A 30 15.10 -5.02 7.66
N ALA A 31 14.73 -4.03 8.50
CA ALA A 31 13.98 -4.29 9.73
C ALA A 31 12.59 -4.87 9.44
N LEU A 32 11.97 -4.49 8.32
CA LEU A 32 10.68 -5.00 7.89
C LEU A 32 10.74 -6.49 7.53
N VAL A 33 11.74 -6.92 6.74
CA VAL A 33 11.88 -8.35 6.36
C VAL A 33 12.30 -9.22 7.55
N LEU A 34 13.13 -8.73 8.46
CA LEU A 34 13.46 -9.43 9.70
C LEU A 34 12.20 -9.62 10.56
N ARG A 35 11.38 -8.57 10.72
CA ARG A 35 10.11 -8.65 11.44
C ARG A 35 9.13 -9.60 10.77
N ALA A 36 9.06 -9.63 9.44
CA ALA A 36 8.19 -10.56 8.72
C ALA A 36 8.54 -12.02 9.07
N VAL A 37 9.81 -12.36 9.13
CA VAL A 37 10.26 -13.70 9.55
C VAL A 37 9.89 -13.97 11.02
N GLU A 38 10.08 -13.02 11.92
CA GLU A 38 9.67 -13.14 13.33
C GLU A 38 8.16 -13.41 13.45
N GLN A 39 7.35 -12.80 12.59
CA GLN A 39 5.90 -12.99 12.51
C GLN A 39 5.48 -14.21 11.68
N ARG A 40 6.46 -15.04 11.23
CA ARG A 40 6.24 -16.26 10.43
C ARG A 40 5.60 -16.02 9.07
N VAL A 41 5.72 -14.82 8.52
CA VAL A 41 5.37 -14.55 7.14
C VAL A 41 6.35 -15.27 6.24
N THR A 42 5.86 -16.00 5.26
CA THR A 42 6.69 -16.77 4.31
C THR A 42 6.79 -16.10 2.95
N VAL A 43 5.77 -15.30 2.60
CA VAL A 43 5.74 -14.50 1.37
C VAL A 43 5.31 -13.09 1.75
N LEU A 44 6.17 -12.11 1.49
CA LEU A 44 5.95 -10.69 1.78
C LEU A 44 6.00 -9.89 0.49
N ALA A 45 5.06 -8.96 0.28
CA ALA A 45 5.24 -7.89 -0.68
C ALA A 45 5.56 -6.57 0.04
N ILE A 46 6.58 -5.86 -0.44
CA ILE A 46 6.79 -4.46 -0.09
C ILE A 46 6.11 -3.62 -1.16
N THR A 47 5.17 -2.79 -0.72
CA THR A 47 4.25 -2.03 -1.57
C THR A 47 4.23 -0.56 -1.14
N ASP A 48 5.39 0.04 -1.02
CA ASP A 48 5.55 1.44 -0.61
C ASP A 48 4.73 2.39 -1.50
N HIS A 49 4.19 3.45 -0.91
CA HIS A 49 3.39 4.44 -1.63
C HIS A 49 4.18 5.13 -2.74
N ASP A 50 3.77 4.93 -3.99
CA ASP A 50 4.35 5.53 -5.21
C ASP A 50 5.88 5.42 -5.28
N SER A 51 6.45 4.36 -4.69
CA SER A 51 7.89 4.07 -4.69
C SER A 51 8.15 2.57 -4.70
N THR A 52 9.25 2.16 -5.33
CA THR A 52 9.80 0.79 -5.25
C THR A 52 11.15 0.75 -4.57
N ASP A 53 11.60 1.86 -3.96
CA ASP A 53 12.95 2.01 -3.40
C ASP A 53 13.22 1.08 -2.21
N GLY A 54 12.16 0.60 -1.53
CA GLY A 54 12.26 -0.37 -0.44
C GLY A 54 12.60 -1.80 -0.90
N VAL A 55 12.34 -2.14 -2.17
CA VAL A 55 12.42 -3.53 -2.65
C VAL A 55 13.86 -4.02 -2.73
N GLN A 56 14.75 -3.27 -3.36
CA GLN A 56 16.15 -3.71 -3.54
C GLN A 56 16.91 -3.85 -2.21
N PRO A 57 16.84 -2.88 -1.27
CA PRO A 57 17.45 -3.05 0.05
C PRO A 57 16.87 -4.25 0.83
N ALA A 58 15.60 -4.56 0.67
CA ALA A 58 14.97 -5.73 1.29
C ALA A 58 15.51 -7.05 0.68
N ARG A 59 15.66 -7.14 -0.65
CA ARG A 59 16.31 -8.29 -1.32
C ARG A 59 17.72 -8.53 -0.80
N GLU A 60 18.49 -7.46 -0.68
CA GLU A 60 19.88 -7.54 -0.16
C GLU A 60 19.91 -8.00 1.30
N ALA A 61 18.99 -7.53 2.14
CA ALA A 61 18.86 -7.96 3.52
C ALA A 61 18.49 -9.45 3.62
N ILE A 62 17.52 -9.91 2.84
CA ILE A 62 17.12 -11.33 2.78
C ILE A 62 18.32 -12.21 2.40
N ALA A 63 19.07 -11.81 1.38
CA ALA A 63 20.27 -12.56 0.95
C ALA A 63 21.36 -12.53 2.00
N ARG A 64 21.64 -11.38 2.60
CA ARG A 64 22.69 -11.20 3.64
C ARG A 64 22.41 -12.04 4.87
N HIS A 65 21.16 -12.05 5.34
CA HIS A 65 20.75 -12.78 6.53
C HIS A 65 20.25 -14.19 6.23
N GLN A 66 20.26 -14.63 4.97
CA GLN A 66 19.76 -15.94 4.52
C GLN A 66 18.35 -16.24 5.05
N LEU A 67 17.44 -15.25 4.95
CA LEU A 67 16.12 -15.34 5.52
C LEU A 67 15.23 -16.32 4.73
N PRO A 68 14.41 -17.16 5.39
CA PRO A 68 13.46 -18.05 4.74
C PRO A 68 12.18 -17.26 4.35
N LEU A 69 12.35 -16.18 3.60
CA LEU A 69 11.29 -15.25 3.19
C LEU A 69 11.36 -15.03 1.69
N GLN A 70 10.25 -15.27 1.01
CA GLN A 70 10.08 -14.90 -0.39
C GLN A 70 9.57 -13.47 -0.47
N LEU A 71 10.27 -12.62 -1.23
CA LEU A 71 9.88 -11.22 -1.43
C LEU A 71 9.27 -11.02 -2.81
N ILE A 72 8.06 -10.45 -2.83
CA ILE A 72 7.41 -9.96 -4.04
C ILE A 72 7.72 -8.46 -4.17
N ALA A 73 8.24 -8.06 -5.33
CA ALA A 73 8.39 -6.66 -5.66
C ALA A 73 7.01 -6.04 -5.87
N GLY A 74 6.70 -4.97 -5.15
CA GLY A 74 5.42 -4.32 -5.26
C GLY A 74 5.52 -2.80 -5.18
N VAL A 75 4.38 -2.16 -5.35
CA VAL A 75 4.17 -0.71 -5.21
C VAL A 75 2.70 -0.46 -4.88
N GLU A 76 2.40 0.53 -4.06
CA GLU A 76 1.03 1.01 -3.89
C GLU A 76 0.87 2.37 -4.56
N ILE A 77 0.22 2.39 -5.74
CA ILE A 77 0.01 3.60 -6.54
C ILE A 77 -1.22 4.36 -6.03
N SER A 78 -1.02 5.63 -5.69
CA SER A 78 -2.09 6.55 -5.36
C SER A 78 -2.84 6.99 -6.61
N SER A 79 -4.15 6.81 -6.66
CA SER A 79 -5.00 7.18 -7.79
C SER A 79 -6.26 7.92 -7.35
N LEU A 80 -7.00 8.48 -8.32
CA LEU A 80 -8.28 9.15 -8.11
C LEU A 80 -9.40 8.49 -8.89
N TRP A 81 -10.54 8.35 -8.22
CA TRP A 81 -11.81 7.98 -8.82
C TRP A 81 -12.94 8.79 -8.18
N GLU A 82 -13.72 9.51 -8.97
CA GLU A 82 -14.90 10.26 -8.49
C GLU A 82 -14.61 11.15 -7.26
N ASN A 83 -13.46 11.80 -7.20
CA ASN A 83 -12.99 12.58 -6.04
C ASN A 83 -12.64 11.76 -4.77
N HIS A 84 -12.50 10.43 -4.88
CA HIS A 84 -11.97 9.56 -3.83
C HIS A 84 -10.52 9.20 -4.14
N GLU A 85 -9.67 9.22 -3.12
CA GLU A 85 -8.33 8.62 -3.22
C GLU A 85 -8.49 7.11 -3.18
N ILE A 86 -8.04 6.44 -4.23
CA ILE A 86 -8.07 4.98 -4.38
C ILE A 86 -6.64 4.51 -4.59
N HIS A 87 -6.28 3.44 -3.91
CA HIS A 87 -4.94 2.88 -4.02
C HIS A 87 -4.97 1.58 -4.82
N ILE A 88 -3.99 1.44 -5.71
CA ILE A 88 -3.82 0.25 -6.54
C ILE A 88 -2.45 -0.35 -6.22
N VAL A 89 -2.47 -1.53 -5.63
CA VAL A 89 -1.25 -2.30 -5.39
C VAL A 89 -0.85 -3.02 -6.67
N GLY A 90 0.39 -2.85 -7.08
CA GLY A 90 1.05 -3.66 -8.10
C GLY A 90 1.86 -4.77 -7.44
N LEU A 91 1.62 -6.02 -7.79
CA LEU A 91 2.38 -7.17 -7.31
C LEU A 91 3.20 -7.79 -8.45
N GLY A 92 4.46 -8.12 -8.19
CA GLY A 92 5.35 -8.73 -9.17
C GLY A 92 5.83 -7.76 -10.26
N VAL A 93 5.94 -6.47 -9.93
CA VAL A 93 6.42 -5.44 -10.87
C VAL A 93 7.94 -5.57 -11.12
N ASP A 94 8.37 -5.34 -12.35
CA ASP A 94 9.77 -5.08 -12.64
C ASP A 94 10.13 -3.65 -12.20
N ILE A 95 10.83 -3.53 -11.08
CA ILE A 95 11.22 -2.25 -10.49
C ILE A 95 12.16 -1.42 -11.37
N ALA A 96 12.82 -2.05 -12.37
CA ALA A 96 13.70 -1.39 -13.31
C ALA A 96 12.99 -1.02 -14.63
N HIS A 97 11.71 -1.37 -14.78
CA HIS A 97 10.96 -1.10 -16.01
C HIS A 97 10.86 0.40 -16.30
N PRO A 98 11.29 0.89 -17.47
CA PRO A 98 11.35 2.34 -17.75
C PRO A 98 10.01 3.07 -17.61
N ALA A 99 8.90 2.43 -18.00
CA ALA A 99 7.58 3.05 -17.85
C ALA A 99 7.19 3.21 -16.39
N LEU A 100 7.50 2.23 -15.52
CA LEU A 100 7.21 2.31 -14.09
C LEU A 100 8.07 3.39 -13.42
N THR A 101 9.38 3.41 -13.69
CA THR A 101 10.29 4.39 -13.08
C THR A 101 9.92 5.81 -13.49
N ALA A 102 9.59 6.07 -14.75
CA ALA A 102 9.13 7.37 -15.21
C ALA A 102 7.80 7.79 -14.56
N PHE A 103 6.85 6.86 -14.47
CA PHE A 103 5.56 7.10 -13.84
C PHE A 103 5.67 7.41 -12.34
N LEU A 104 6.52 6.67 -11.61
CA LEU A 104 6.75 6.91 -10.19
C LEU A 104 7.45 8.24 -9.94
N ALA A 105 8.36 8.67 -10.83
CA ALA A 105 8.94 10.00 -10.77
C ALA A 105 7.87 11.11 -10.87
N GLU A 106 6.91 10.98 -11.78
CA GLU A 106 5.78 11.92 -11.86
C GLU A 106 4.90 11.90 -10.60
N GLN A 107 4.66 10.73 -10.03
CA GLN A 107 3.90 10.61 -8.77
C GLN A 107 4.66 11.26 -7.60
N ALA A 108 5.98 11.14 -7.54
CA ALA A 108 6.82 11.80 -6.54
C ALA A 108 6.70 13.32 -6.63
N GLU A 109 6.71 13.90 -7.84
CA GLU A 109 6.48 15.34 -8.04
C GLU A 109 5.09 15.77 -7.56
N ARG A 110 4.05 15.01 -7.86
CA ARG A 110 2.68 15.26 -7.36
C ARG A 110 2.62 15.20 -5.84
N ARG A 111 3.32 14.24 -5.21
CA ARG A 111 3.43 14.15 -3.74
C ARG A 111 4.10 15.39 -3.15
N LEU A 112 5.22 15.80 -3.72
CA LEU A 112 5.95 16.98 -3.25
C LEU A 112 5.13 18.26 -3.42
N ALA A 113 4.45 18.44 -4.55
CA ALA A 113 3.56 19.57 -4.78
C ALA A 113 2.41 19.61 -3.75
N ARG A 114 1.80 18.46 -3.46
CA ARG A 114 0.78 18.33 -2.41
C ARG A 114 1.33 18.64 -1.03
N ALA A 115 2.52 18.16 -0.69
CA ALA A 115 3.19 18.42 0.58
C ALA A 115 3.44 19.91 0.78
N ARG A 116 3.93 20.61 -0.23
CA ARG A 116 4.10 22.07 -0.19
C ARG A 116 2.80 22.80 0.08
N LEU A 117 1.72 22.41 -0.60
CA LEU A 117 0.41 23.04 -0.37
C LEU A 117 -0.15 22.75 1.03
N MET A 118 0.06 21.54 1.56
CA MET A 118 -0.32 21.20 2.94
C MET A 118 0.46 22.05 3.94
N ALA A 119 1.76 22.17 3.76
CA ALA A 119 2.63 22.99 4.62
C ALA A 119 2.24 24.47 4.60
N GLU A 120 2.02 25.05 3.41
CA GLU A 120 1.54 26.44 3.26
C GLU A 120 0.23 26.67 4.05
N ARG A 121 -0.69 25.74 3.99
CA ARG A 121 -1.96 25.82 4.73
C ARG A 121 -1.78 25.71 6.23
N LEU A 122 -0.88 24.82 6.69
CA LEU A 122 -0.55 24.69 8.11
C LEU A 122 0.18 25.92 8.64
N GLU A 123 1.06 26.53 7.85
CA GLU A 123 1.75 27.78 8.21
C GLU A 123 0.77 28.94 8.39
N LYS A 124 -0.22 29.10 7.48
CA LYS A 124 -1.32 30.06 7.63
C LYS A 124 -2.14 29.82 8.91
N ALA A 125 -2.14 28.59 9.43
CA ALA A 125 -2.75 28.23 10.70
C ALA A 125 -1.79 28.29 11.89
N LEU A 126 -0.68 29.01 11.77
CA LEU A 126 0.35 29.21 12.80
C LEU A 126 1.04 27.90 13.23
N ILE A 127 1.26 27.01 12.28
CA ILE A 127 2.04 25.78 12.44
C ILE A 127 3.20 25.79 11.43
N PRO A 128 4.28 26.55 11.73
CA PRO A 128 5.41 26.68 10.82
C PRO A 128 6.30 25.43 10.80
N GLY A 129 7.16 25.31 9.76
CA GLY A 129 8.15 24.24 9.65
C GLY A 129 7.55 22.87 9.29
N ALA A 130 6.30 22.83 8.82
CA ALA A 130 5.62 21.57 8.54
C ALA A 130 6.20 20.83 7.33
N LEU A 131 6.69 21.55 6.31
CA LEU A 131 7.33 20.93 5.14
C LEU A 131 8.65 20.28 5.53
N GLU A 132 9.53 21.05 6.15
CA GLU A 132 10.86 20.61 6.58
C GLU A 132 10.75 19.43 7.55
N GLY A 133 9.81 19.52 8.50
CA GLY A 133 9.55 18.45 9.47
C GLY A 133 9.03 17.19 8.81
N ALA A 134 8.10 17.28 7.86
CA ALA A 134 7.58 16.13 7.13
C ALA A 134 8.65 15.49 6.22
N LEU A 135 9.45 16.30 5.52
CA LEU A 135 10.55 15.82 4.68
C LEU A 135 11.66 15.16 5.51
N ALA A 136 12.02 15.73 6.66
CA ALA A 136 12.98 15.12 7.57
C ALA A 136 12.50 13.75 8.08
N LEU A 137 11.21 13.60 8.37
CA LEU A 137 10.61 12.33 8.78
C LEU A 137 10.49 11.33 7.61
N ALA A 138 10.37 11.80 6.38
CA ALA A 138 10.37 10.95 5.19
C ALA A 138 11.79 10.44 4.84
N ALA A 139 12.85 11.11 5.35
CA ALA A 139 14.23 10.68 5.21
C ALA A 139 14.66 10.31 3.76
N GLY A 140 14.13 11.02 2.77
CA GLY A 140 14.34 10.76 1.35
C GLY A 140 13.30 9.86 0.70
N GLY A 141 12.43 9.20 1.45
CA GLY A 141 11.32 8.41 0.94
C GLY A 141 10.14 9.26 0.45
N ALA A 142 9.11 8.61 -0.06
CA ALA A 142 7.91 9.25 -0.59
C ALA A 142 7.13 9.98 0.52
N VAL A 143 7.18 11.33 0.51
CA VAL A 143 6.50 12.15 1.51
C VAL A 143 4.97 12.02 1.41
N GLY A 144 4.30 11.85 2.54
CA GLY A 144 2.85 11.69 2.61
C GLY A 144 2.23 12.27 3.87
N ARG A 145 0.90 12.15 3.98
CA ARG A 145 0.12 12.64 5.14
C ARG A 145 0.57 12.02 6.46
N GLY A 146 1.07 10.78 6.44
CA GLY A 146 1.63 10.12 7.61
C GLY A 146 2.79 10.90 8.23
N HIS A 147 3.68 11.46 7.42
CA HIS A 147 4.81 12.28 7.87
C HIS A 147 4.34 13.59 8.51
N PHE A 148 3.39 14.30 7.88
CA PHE A 148 2.77 15.48 8.47
C PHE A 148 2.08 15.17 9.79
N ALA A 149 1.42 14.04 9.88
CA ALA A 149 0.76 13.62 11.11
C ALA A 149 1.77 13.36 12.23
N ARG A 150 2.86 12.67 11.95
CA ARG A 150 3.95 12.46 12.92
C ARG A 150 4.60 13.79 13.34
N PHE A 151 4.83 14.69 12.40
CA PHE A 151 5.31 16.04 12.71
C PHE A 151 4.36 16.78 13.68
N LEU A 152 3.06 16.79 13.39
CA LEU A 152 2.07 17.45 14.25
C LEU A 152 1.97 16.85 15.64
N ILE A 153 2.13 15.54 15.77
CA ILE A 153 2.22 14.86 17.08
C ILE A 153 3.48 15.31 17.82
N ALA A 154 4.63 15.31 17.16
CA ALA A 154 5.89 15.75 17.74
C ALA A 154 5.86 17.22 18.19
N GLN A 155 5.08 18.07 17.51
CA GLN A 155 4.82 19.47 17.90
C GLN A 155 3.75 19.61 18.99
N GLY A 156 3.24 18.52 19.55
CA GLY A 156 2.21 18.56 20.59
C GLY A 156 0.83 19.06 20.14
N LYS A 157 0.58 19.11 18.81
CA LYS A 157 -0.70 19.60 18.26
C LYS A 157 -1.83 18.55 18.38
N ALA A 158 -1.50 17.29 18.56
CA ALA A 158 -2.44 16.20 18.79
C ALA A 158 -1.73 15.04 19.51
N ALA A 159 -2.50 14.21 20.24
CA ALA A 159 -1.94 13.09 20.98
C ALA A 159 -1.68 11.83 20.10
N ASN A 160 -2.34 11.69 18.97
CA ASN A 160 -2.24 10.51 18.10
C ASN A 160 -2.67 10.82 16.66
N MET A 161 -2.40 9.88 15.75
CA MET A 161 -2.71 9.97 14.33
C MET A 161 -4.19 10.28 14.07
N GLN A 162 -5.11 9.59 14.75
CA GLN A 162 -6.55 9.79 14.56
C GLN A 162 -6.97 11.23 14.84
N GLN A 163 -6.44 11.84 15.93
CA GLN A 163 -6.71 13.24 16.25
C GLN A 163 -6.11 14.19 15.22
N VAL A 164 -4.91 13.90 14.70
CA VAL A 164 -4.31 14.71 13.64
C VAL A 164 -5.20 14.73 12.40
N PHE A 165 -5.61 13.57 11.91
CA PHE A 165 -6.49 13.51 10.73
C PHE A 165 -7.81 14.25 10.99
N LYS A 166 -8.44 13.98 12.12
CA LYS A 166 -9.71 14.61 12.49
C LYS A 166 -9.62 16.14 12.57
N ASN A 167 -8.53 16.66 13.09
CA ASN A 167 -8.41 18.09 13.40
C ASN A 167 -7.71 18.90 12.30
N TYR A 168 -6.76 18.29 11.56
CA TYR A 168 -5.85 19.02 10.66
C TYR A 168 -5.82 18.51 9.23
N LEU A 169 -5.82 17.19 8.96
CA LEU A 169 -5.44 16.64 7.66
C LEU A 169 -6.58 16.01 6.86
N ALA A 170 -7.73 15.71 7.47
CA ALA A 170 -8.88 15.20 6.76
C ALA A 170 -9.50 16.26 5.83
N ARG A 171 -10.32 15.82 4.87
CA ARG A 171 -11.03 16.71 3.95
C ARG A 171 -11.80 17.79 4.71
N GLY A 172 -11.67 19.03 4.27
CA GLY A 172 -12.27 20.20 4.93
C GLY A 172 -11.53 20.72 6.15
N LYS A 173 -10.36 20.17 6.50
CA LYS A 173 -9.51 20.66 7.57
C LYS A 173 -8.39 21.55 7.05
N THR A 174 -7.80 22.33 7.94
CA THR A 174 -6.84 23.39 7.61
C THR A 174 -5.65 22.90 6.80
N GLY A 175 -5.04 21.78 7.15
CA GLY A 175 -3.89 21.21 6.44
C GLY A 175 -4.27 20.29 5.27
N TYR A 176 -5.55 20.16 4.94
CA TYR A 176 -5.96 19.32 3.81
C TYR A 176 -5.58 19.98 2.47
N ALA A 177 -4.88 19.24 1.64
CA ALA A 177 -4.67 19.59 0.23
C ALA A 177 -5.30 18.54 -0.68
N PRO A 178 -6.15 18.92 -1.66
CA PRO A 178 -6.72 17.96 -2.58
C PRO A 178 -5.60 17.28 -3.38
N PRO A 179 -5.63 15.97 -3.52
CA PRO A 179 -4.65 15.24 -4.32
C PRO A 179 -4.89 15.47 -5.81
N GLN A 180 -3.82 15.35 -6.58
CA GLN A 180 -3.84 15.37 -8.05
C GLN A 180 -3.19 14.09 -8.59
N TRP A 181 -3.66 12.94 -8.08
CA TRP A 181 -3.13 11.64 -8.47
C TRP A 181 -3.53 11.25 -9.88
N CYS A 182 -2.90 10.22 -10.40
CA CYS A 182 -3.29 9.58 -11.66
C CYS A 182 -4.71 8.98 -11.57
N THR A 183 -5.24 8.55 -12.71
CA THR A 183 -6.48 7.75 -12.76
C THR A 183 -6.19 6.28 -12.44
N ILE A 184 -7.25 5.52 -12.06
CA ILE A 184 -7.16 4.05 -11.89
C ILE A 184 -6.60 3.41 -13.18
N LYS A 185 -7.06 3.83 -14.36
CA LYS A 185 -6.57 3.30 -15.64
C LYS A 185 -5.07 3.45 -15.81
N GLN A 186 -4.53 4.63 -15.52
CA GLN A 186 -3.09 4.88 -15.62
C GLN A 186 -2.28 4.03 -14.65
N ALA A 187 -2.79 3.84 -13.40
CA ALA A 187 -2.15 2.97 -12.42
C ALA A 187 -2.14 1.51 -12.87
N VAL A 188 -3.29 1.00 -13.34
CA VAL A 188 -3.40 -0.37 -13.86
C VAL A 188 -2.47 -0.58 -15.06
N ASP A 189 -2.46 0.34 -16.03
CA ASP A 189 -1.64 0.23 -17.24
C ASP A 189 -0.16 0.14 -16.92
N VAL A 190 0.36 1.01 -16.05
CA VAL A 190 1.79 1.01 -15.72
C VAL A 190 2.21 -0.23 -14.94
N ILE A 191 1.34 -0.73 -14.03
CA ILE A 191 1.56 -1.98 -13.30
C ILE A 191 1.68 -3.14 -14.30
N GLN A 192 0.73 -3.26 -15.24
CA GLN A 192 0.71 -4.34 -16.23
C GLN A 192 1.88 -4.23 -17.22
N GLN A 193 2.22 -3.02 -17.68
CA GLN A 193 3.39 -2.78 -18.54
C GLN A 193 4.69 -3.22 -17.88
N SER A 194 4.79 -3.09 -16.56
CA SER A 194 5.96 -3.55 -15.79
C SER A 194 5.88 -5.03 -15.37
N GLY A 195 4.97 -5.81 -15.95
CA GLY A 195 4.80 -7.25 -15.70
C GLY A 195 4.01 -7.58 -14.44
N GLY A 196 3.60 -6.59 -13.66
CA GLY A 196 2.88 -6.77 -12.41
C GLY A 196 1.38 -7.04 -12.58
N ARG A 197 0.72 -7.35 -11.44
CA ARG A 197 -0.72 -7.58 -11.33
C ARG A 197 -1.36 -6.47 -10.50
N ALA A 198 -2.43 -5.88 -11.05
CA ALA A 198 -3.12 -4.76 -10.41
C ALA A 198 -4.16 -5.26 -9.39
N VAL A 199 -4.04 -4.81 -8.16
CA VAL A 199 -4.88 -5.19 -7.02
C VAL A 199 -5.52 -3.94 -6.41
N LEU A 200 -6.85 -3.90 -6.27
CA LEU A 200 -7.52 -2.84 -5.52
C LEU A 200 -7.23 -2.99 -4.03
N ALA A 201 -6.52 -2.01 -3.45
CA ALA A 201 -6.13 -2.02 -2.05
C ALA A 201 -7.31 -1.71 -1.11
N HIS A 202 -7.34 -2.32 0.06
CA HIS A 202 -8.21 -2.07 1.23
C HIS A 202 -9.60 -1.48 0.92
N PRO A 203 -10.44 -2.10 0.07
CA PRO A 203 -11.70 -1.51 -0.42
C PRO A 203 -12.70 -1.17 0.70
N ALA A 204 -12.65 -1.85 1.83
CA ALA A 204 -13.49 -1.57 2.99
C ALA A 204 -13.15 -0.24 3.70
N ARG A 205 -11.92 0.27 3.53
CA ARG A 205 -11.45 1.48 4.22
C ARG A 205 -11.83 2.79 3.55
N TYR A 206 -12.35 2.76 2.34
CA TYR A 206 -12.76 3.99 1.64
C TYR A 206 -14.03 4.65 2.21
N GLY A 207 -14.76 3.97 3.11
CA GLY A 207 -15.99 4.49 3.69
C GLY A 207 -17.14 4.65 2.67
N LEU A 208 -17.06 3.93 1.56
CA LEU A 208 -18.06 3.95 0.50
C LEU A 208 -19.29 3.14 0.90
N SER A 209 -20.49 3.61 0.52
CA SER A 209 -21.68 2.78 0.60
C SER A 209 -21.55 1.56 -0.33
N ALA A 210 -22.30 0.49 -0.05
CA ALA A 210 -22.26 -0.72 -0.88
C ALA A 210 -22.52 -0.43 -2.38
N LYS A 211 -23.39 0.54 -2.69
CA LYS A 211 -23.65 0.99 -4.06
C LYS A 211 -22.40 1.61 -4.70
N TRP A 212 -21.70 2.47 -3.98
CA TRP A 212 -20.50 3.14 -4.46
C TRP A 212 -19.32 2.19 -4.57
N LEU A 213 -19.17 1.28 -3.61
CA LEU A 213 -18.14 0.24 -3.68
C LEU A 213 -18.33 -0.67 -4.90
N LYS A 214 -19.56 -1.11 -5.19
CA LYS A 214 -19.87 -1.89 -6.39
C LYS A 214 -19.56 -1.13 -7.68
N ARG A 215 -19.80 0.18 -7.74
CA ARG A 215 -19.42 1.02 -8.89
C ARG A 215 -17.90 1.10 -9.04
N LEU A 216 -17.16 1.25 -7.93
CA LEU A 216 -15.70 1.25 -7.95
C LEU A 216 -15.16 -0.10 -8.46
N LEU A 217 -15.70 -1.22 -7.97
CA LEU A 217 -15.27 -2.56 -8.40
C LEU A 217 -15.55 -2.82 -9.88
N ALA A 218 -16.74 -2.44 -10.36
CA ALA A 218 -17.07 -2.52 -11.78
C ALA A 218 -16.10 -1.69 -12.62
N HIS A 219 -15.88 -0.43 -12.23
CA HIS A 219 -14.95 0.45 -12.92
C HIS A 219 -13.52 -0.11 -12.91
N PHE A 220 -13.03 -0.57 -11.76
CA PHE A 220 -11.69 -1.15 -11.64
C PHE A 220 -11.51 -2.38 -12.55
N ALA A 221 -12.48 -3.30 -12.56
CA ALA A 221 -12.45 -4.46 -13.45
C ALA A 221 -12.50 -4.06 -14.94
N GLU A 222 -13.33 -3.07 -15.31
CA GLU A 222 -13.40 -2.52 -16.68
C GLU A 222 -12.08 -1.88 -17.12
N GLN A 223 -11.32 -1.30 -16.18
CA GLN A 223 -9.99 -0.75 -16.47
C GLN A 223 -8.86 -1.80 -16.53
N GLY A 224 -9.19 -3.08 -16.40
CA GLY A 224 -8.24 -4.19 -16.45
C GLY A 224 -7.68 -4.60 -15.08
N GLY A 225 -8.30 -4.17 -13.99
CA GLY A 225 -7.94 -4.64 -12.64
C GLY A 225 -8.12 -6.15 -12.49
N GLU A 226 -7.20 -6.80 -11.79
CA GLU A 226 -7.07 -8.28 -11.79
C GLU A 226 -7.43 -8.92 -10.46
N ALA A 227 -7.25 -8.18 -9.35
CA ALA A 227 -7.51 -8.68 -8.01
C ALA A 227 -7.98 -7.57 -7.06
N MET A 228 -8.47 -7.94 -5.89
CA MET A 228 -8.81 -7.01 -4.81
C MET A 228 -8.42 -7.58 -3.45
N GLU A 229 -8.09 -6.74 -2.50
CA GLU A 229 -7.88 -7.18 -1.12
C GLU A 229 -9.20 -7.58 -0.47
N VAL A 230 -9.25 -8.82 -0.03
CA VAL A 230 -10.40 -9.43 0.66
C VAL A 230 -10.15 -9.51 2.16
N ALA A 231 -8.88 -9.71 2.56
CA ALA A 231 -8.52 -9.92 3.95
C ALA A 231 -7.47 -8.92 4.46
N GLN A 232 -7.76 -8.33 5.61
CA GLN A 232 -6.89 -7.42 6.36
C GLN A 232 -6.95 -7.69 7.86
N CYS A 233 -5.99 -7.12 8.64
CA CYS A 233 -5.83 -7.39 10.07
C CYS A 233 -7.07 -7.12 10.93
N GLN A 234 -7.74 -6.00 10.72
CA GLN A 234 -8.82 -5.50 11.59
C GLN A 234 -10.23 -5.75 11.04
N GLN A 235 -10.35 -6.65 10.13
CA GLN A 235 -11.58 -6.90 9.41
C GLN A 235 -12.51 -7.87 10.16
N ALA A 236 -13.81 -7.55 10.20
CA ALA A 236 -14.81 -8.47 10.70
C ALA A 236 -15.02 -9.66 9.73
N PRO A 237 -15.32 -10.86 10.23
CA PRO A 237 -15.51 -12.05 9.36
C PRO A 237 -16.61 -11.87 8.32
N ASN A 238 -17.72 -11.20 8.65
CA ASN A 238 -18.82 -10.93 7.71
C ASN A 238 -18.41 -9.94 6.61
N GLU A 239 -17.62 -8.93 6.93
CA GLU A 239 -17.07 -7.98 5.94
C GLU A 239 -16.14 -8.71 4.96
N ARG A 240 -15.26 -9.57 5.47
CA ARG A 240 -14.37 -10.39 4.67
C ARG A 240 -15.14 -11.32 3.73
N SER A 241 -16.18 -11.98 4.23
CA SER A 241 -17.05 -12.83 3.42
C SER A 241 -17.79 -12.05 2.33
N GLN A 242 -18.19 -10.81 2.62
CA GLN A 242 -18.83 -9.93 1.63
C GLN A 242 -17.85 -9.48 0.55
N LEU A 243 -16.61 -9.11 0.92
CA LEU A 243 -15.58 -8.76 -0.07
C LEU A 243 -15.20 -9.98 -0.94
N ALA A 244 -15.14 -11.18 -0.36
CA ALA A 244 -14.95 -12.41 -1.11
C ALA A 244 -16.09 -12.65 -2.13
N GLN A 245 -17.33 -12.33 -1.74
CA GLN A 245 -18.45 -12.40 -2.69
C GLN A 245 -18.29 -11.38 -3.81
N TYR A 246 -17.92 -10.14 -3.49
CA TYR A 246 -17.67 -9.13 -4.52
C TYR A 246 -16.52 -9.50 -5.46
N ALA A 247 -15.43 -10.08 -4.93
CA ALA A 247 -14.34 -10.57 -5.79
C ALA A 247 -14.87 -11.55 -6.85
N ARG A 248 -15.70 -12.51 -6.44
CA ARG A 248 -16.37 -13.45 -7.37
C ARG A 248 -17.30 -12.75 -8.37
N ASP A 249 -18.14 -11.84 -7.88
CA ASP A 249 -19.15 -11.15 -8.70
C ASP A 249 -18.51 -10.32 -9.82
N TYR A 250 -17.31 -9.77 -9.58
CA TYR A 250 -16.58 -8.94 -10.55
C TYR A 250 -15.42 -9.68 -11.24
N GLY A 251 -15.28 -11.00 -11.04
CA GLY A 251 -14.24 -11.82 -11.68
C GLY A 251 -12.82 -11.50 -11.21
N LEU A 252 -12.66 -10.86 -10.03
CA LEU A 252 -11.37 -10.50 -9.45
C LEU A 252 -10.81 -11.65 -8.60
N ALA A 253 -9.50 -11.82 -8.63
CA ALA A 253 -8.82 -12.69 -7.68
C ALA A 253 -8.82 -12.04 -6.28
N ALA A 254 -8.67 -12.87 -5.25
CA ALA A 254 -8.60 -12.40 -3.87
C ALA A 254 -7.14 -12.20 -3.42
N SER A 255 -6.83 -11.02 -2.90
CA SER A 255 -5.57 -10.71 -2.24
C SER A 255 -5.78 -10.52 -0.74
N GLN A 256 -4.67 -10.51 0.00
CA GLN A 256 -4.63 -10.20 1.43
C GLN A 256 -3.37 -9.44 1.78
N GLY A 257 -3.46 -8.56 2.77
CA GLY A 257 -2.32 -7.80 3.25
C GLY A 257 -2.62 -7.12 4.58
N SER A 258 -1.58 -6.90 5.38
CA SER A 258 -1.71 -6.24 6.67
C SER A 258 -1.88 -4.73 6.54
N ASP A 259 -1.35 -4.15 5.48
CA ASP A 259 -1.15 -2.72 5.33
C ASP A 259 -0.33 -2.16 6.52
N PHE A 260 0.73 -2.90 6.84
CA PHE A 260 1.61 -2.62 7.97
C PHE A 260 2.46 -1.39 7.69
N HIS A 261 2.39 -0.41 8.60
CA HIS A 261 3.23 0.79 8.57
C HIS A 261 4.17 0.85 9.79
N GLN A 262 3.71 0.30 10.91
CA GLN A 262 4.48 0.31 12.17
C GLN A 262 3.96 -0.75 13.13
N PRO A 263 4.81 -1.23 14.06
CA PRO A 263 4.34 -2.09 15.13
C PRO A 263 3.23 -1.42 15.94
N CYS A 264 2.08 -2.07 16.01
CA CYS A 264 0.99 -1.61 16.87
C CYS A 264 0.10 -2.79 17.29
N PRO A 265 -0.70 -2.66 18.38
CA PRO A 265 -1.53 -3.77 18.88
C PRO A 265 -2.55 -4.29 17.86
N TRP A 266 -2.95 -3.47 16.91
CA TRP A 266 -4.07 -3.74 16.00
C TRP A 266 -3.63 -4.30 14.66
N ILE A 267 -2.51 -3.81 14.11
CA ILE A 267 -1.95 -4.20 12.81
C ILE A 267 -0.57 -4.77 13.03
N GLU A 268 -0.32 -5.96 12.48
CA GLU A 268 0.96 -6.65 12.51
C GLU A 268 1.12 -7.48 11.24
N LEU A 269 2.34 -7.67 10.78
CA LEU A 269 2.64 -8.52 9.62
C LEU A 269 2.06 -9.92 9.79
N GLY A 270 1.37 -10.41 8.78
CA GLY A 270 0.76 -11.74 8.76
C GLY A 270 -0.43 -11.94 9.71
N LYS A 271 -0.78 -10.95 10.54
CA LYS A 271 -1.78 -11.10 11.58
C LYS A 271 -3.19 -11.25 11.03
N LYS A 272 -3.82 -12.39 11.34
CA LYS A 272 -5.20 -12.70 10.93
C LYS A 272 -5.43 -12.63 9.41
N LEU A 273 -4.41 -12.84 8.61
CA LEU A 273 -4.51 -12.90 7.16
C LEU A 273 -4.90 -14.33 6.73
N TRP A 274 -6.09 -14.44 6.18
CA TRP A 274 -6.62 -15.67 5.59
C TRP A 274 -7.76 -15.33 4.62
N LEU A 275 -7.87 -16.06 3.52
CA LEU A 275 -8.94 -15.91 2.55
C LEU A 275 -10.10 -16.85 2.85
N PRO A 276 -11.35 -16.38 2.72
CA PRO A 276 -12.52 -17.27 2.81
C PRO A 276 -12.50 -18.35 1.73
N GLY A 277 -13.13 -19.50 2.01
CA GLY A 277 -13.31 -20.52 1.00
C GLY A 277 -14.10 -20.04 -0.22
N GLY A 278 -13.82 -20.64 -1.39
CA GLY A 278 -14.52 -20.36 -2.64
C GLY A 278 -14.10 -19.07 -3.36
N VAL A 279 -12.97 -18.47 -2.98
CA VAL A 279 -12.29 -17.44 -3.79
C VAL A 279 -10.95 -17.97 -4.29
N GLU A 280 -10.55 -17.54 -5.46
CA GLU A 280 -9.24 -17.86 -6.02
C GLU A 280 -8.24 -16.80 -5.55
N ALA A 281 -7.17 -17.24 -4.89
CA ALA A 281 -6.13 -16.34 -4.41
C ALA A 281 -5.33 -15.75 -5.59
N VAL A 282 -4.86 -14.49 -5.44
CA VAL A 282 -4.08 -13.82 -6.48
C VAL A 282 -2.82 -14.61 -6.86
N TRP A 283 -2.16 -15.25 -5.89
CA TRP A 283 -0.97 -16.09 -6.12
C TRP A 283 -1.28 -17.47 -6.75
N GLN A 284 -2.54 -17.89 -6.76
CA GLN A 284 -2.99 -19.09 -7.47
C GLN A 284 -3.32 -18.77 -8.93
N ARG A 285 -4.02 -17.65 -9.16
CA ARG A 285 -4.39 -17.20 -10.51
C ARG A 285 -3.19 -16.69 -11.30
N PHE A 286 -2.26 -16.04 -10.61
CA PHE A 286 -1.08 -15.41 -11.20
C PHE A 286 0.20 -15.86 -10.47
N PRO A 287 0.64 -17.11 -10.67
CA PRO A 287 1.82 -17.64 -9.97
C PRO A 287 3.13 -16.94 -10.37
N ASP A 288 3.14 -16.19 -11.46
CA ASP A 288 4.25 -15.37 -11.93
C ASP A 288 4.63 -14.24 -10.95
N ILE A 289 3.73 -13.77 -10.08
CA ILE A 289 4.09 -12.79 -9.04
C ILE A 289 5.07 -13.34 -8.00
N LEU A 290 5.24 -14.66 -7.95
CA LEU A 290 6.15 -15.35 -7.05
C LEU A 290 7.58 -15.53 -7.63
N GLN A 291 7.83 -15.05 -8.83
CA GLN A 291 9.13 -15.14 -9.50
C GLN A 291 9.97 -13.89 -9.24
#